data_3cb41a8b72d04f449b9d2f060190478e
#
_entry.id   3cb41a8b72d04f449b9d2f060190478e
#
_cell.length_a   1.000
_cell.length_b   1.000
_cell.length_c   1.000
_cell.angle_alpha   90.00
_cell.angle_beta   90.00
_cell.angle_gamma   90.00
#
_symmetry.space_group_name_H-M   'P 1'
#
loop_
_entity.id
_entity.type
_entity.pdbx_description
1 polymer ?
#
loop_
_entity_poly.entity_id
_entity_poly.type
_entity_poly.pdbx_seq_one_letter_code
_entity_poly.pdbx_strand_id
1 'polypeptide(L)'
;EKKDNEDYHFTTDMTDEAIKWVEFQHAMTPDKPFMLYFATGAVHAPHHAPKEWIEKYKGQFDDGWDALREKTLARQKEMGIVPENTVLAPKPDDIPNWDDLTDNEKKLFALQMEAFAGFAEHTDNEVGRLVEAIAEMGELDNTLFIYIMGDNVSSAECGLI
;
A
#
# COMPACT_ATOMS: atom_id res chain seq x y z
N GLU A 1 23.82 -9.95 9.12
CA GLU A 1 23.94 -10.69 7.84
C GLU A 1 22.87 -10.28 6.81
N LYS A 2 21.60 -10.01 7.22
CA LYS A 2 20.55 -9.54 6.30
C LYS A 2 20.70 -8.06 5.92
N LYS A 3 21.33 -7.24 6.75
CA LYS A 3 21.50 -5.79 6.55
C LYS A 3 22.46 -5.38 5.43
N ASP A 4 23.32 -6.29 5.00
CA ASP A 4 24.35 -6.04 4.00
C ASP A 4 23.94 -6.54 2.60
N ASN A 5 22.68 -6.97 2.43
CA ASN A 5 22.12 -7.40 1.15
C ASN A 5 21.41 -6.21 0.50
N GLU A 6 21.87 -5.78 -0.67
CA GLU A 6 21.27 -4.68 -1.45
C GLU A 6 19.81 -4.98 -1.86
N ASP A 7 19.46 -6.28 -1.97
CA ASP A 7 18.11 -6.74 -2.33
C ASP A 7 17.22 -6.94 -1.09
N TYR A 8 17.68 -6.62 0.12
CA TYR A 8 16.88 -6.79 1.33
C TYR A 8 15.74 -5.80 1.40
N HIS A 9 14.53 -6.32 1.58
CA HIS A 9 13.35 -5.51 1.86
C HIS A 9 12.62 -6.01 3.11
N PHE A 10 12.35 -5.09 4.05
CA PHE A 10 11.80 -5.44 5.37
C PHE A 10 10.43 -6.11 5.28
N THR A 11 9.53 -5.62 4.42
CA THR A 11 8.18 -6.21 4.29
C THR A 11 8.27 -7.64 3.74
N THR A 12 9.13 -7.88 2.74
CA THR A 12 9.36 -9.21 2.18
C THR A 12 9.92 -10.18 3.25
N ASP A 13 10.92 -9.74 4.01
CA ASP A 13 11.51 -10.56 5.10
C ASP A 13 10.47 -10.87 6.19
N MET A 14 9.64 -9.88 6.55
CA MET A 14 8.58 -10.07 7.53
C MET A 14 7.52 -11.07 7.03
N THR A 15 7.18 -11.02 5.73
CA THR A 15 6.26 -11.97 5.10
C THR A 15 6.84 -13.37 5.11
N ASP A 16 8.12 -13.53 4.74
CA ASP A 16 8.81 -14.83 4.76
C ASP A 16 8.81 -15.45 6.16
N GLU A 17 9.06 -14.64 7.18
CA GLU A 17 9.04 -15.12 8.57
C GLU A 17 7.61 -15.44 9.05
N ALA A 18 6.60 -14.67 8.62
CA ALA A 18 5.21 -14.95 8.93
C ALA A 18 4.75 -16.27 8.30
N ILE A 19 5.08 -16.52 7.02
CA ILE A 19 4.78 -17.77 6.31
C ILE A 19 5.42 -18.94 7.04
N LYS A 20 6.72 -18.89 7.31
CA LYS A 20 7.44 -19.93 8.04
C LYS A 20 6.81 -20.23 9.41
N TRP A 21 6.37 -19.19 10.11
CA TRP A 21 5.73 -19.35 11.41
C TRP A 21 4.39 -20.07 11.30
N VAL A 22 3.53 -19.67 10.34
CA VAL A 22 2.21 -20.30 10.13
C VAL A 22 2.38 -21.76 9.71
N GLU A 23 3.26 -22.06 8.74
CA GLU A 23 3.58 -23.41 8.31
C GLU A 23 4.07 -24.29 9.47
N PHE A 24 4.97 -23.74 10.29
CA PHE A 24 5.47 -24.46 11.46
C PHE A 24 4.37 -24.74 12.50
N GLN A 25 3.51 -23.77 12.78
CA GLN A 25 2.38 -23.95 13.71
C GLN A 25 1.42 -25.03 13.18
N HIS A 26 1.08 -24.98 11.89
CA HIS A 26 0.19 -25.96 11.26
C HIS A 26 0.81 -27.37 11.30
N ALA A 27 2.09 -27.52 10.98
CA ALA A 27 2.77 -28.82 11.01
C ALA A 27 2.88 -29.42 12.42
N MET A 28 3.11 -28.60 13.44
CA MET A 28 3.31 -29.05 14.82
C MET A 28 2.00 -29.29 15.57
N THR A 29 0.97 -28.55 15.26
CA THR A 29 -0.32 -28.58 15.96
C THR A 29 -1.49 -28.28 15.03
N PRO A 30 -1.78 -29.20 14.06
CA PRO A 30 -2.75 -28.94 12.99
C PRO A 30 -4.16 -28.62 13.49
N ASP A 31 -4.57 -29.19 14.61
CA ASP A 31 -5.90 -28.97 15.18
C ASP A 31 -6.01 -27.70 16.04
N LYS A 32 -4.90 -26.97 16.23
CA LYS A 32 -4.87 -25.77 17.06
C LYS A 32 -5.03 -24.50 16.23
N PRO A 33 -6.08 -23.70 16.46
CA PRO A 33 -6.23 -22.43 15.77
C PRO A 33 -5.08 -21.47 16.08
N PHE A 34 -4.71 -20.64 15.11
CA PHE A 34 -3.73 -19.58 15.27
C PHE A 34 -4.37 -18.20 15.05
N MET A 35 -3.73 -17.19 15.56
CA MET A 35 -4.01 -15.78 15.28
C MET A 35 -2.71 -15.10 14.87
N LEU A 36 -2.70 -14.45 13.72
CA LEU A 36 -1.59 -13.66 13.23
C LEU A 36 -2.02 -12.20 13.07
N TYR A 37 -1.32 -11.28 13.73
CA TYR A 37 -1.44 -9.85 13.49
C TYR A 37 -0.26 -9.38 12.64
N PHE A 38 -0.51 -9.24 11.34
CA PHE A 38 0.51 -8.86 10.36
C PHE A 38 0.45 -7.34 10.11
N ALA A 39 1.30 -6.59 10.81
CA ALA A 39 1.33 -5.14 10.76
C ALA A 39 2.60 -4.66 10.03
N THR A 40 2.44 -4.27 8.77
CA THR A 40 3.54 -3.75 7.95
C THR A 40 3.86 -2.30 8.28
N GLY A 41 5.05 -1.82 7.87
CA GLY A 41 5.39 -0.41 7.93
C GLY A 41 4.82 0.43 6.77
N ALA A 42 4.25 -0.22 5.78
CA ALA A 42 3.66 0.46 4.64
C ALA A 42 2.25 1.02 5.01
N VAL A 43 1.92 2.18 4.54
CA VAL A 43 2.68 3.08 3.65
C VAL A 43 3.23 4.29 4.40
N HIS A 44 3.81 4.07 5.58
CA HIS A 44 4.43 5.13 6.37
C HIS A 44 5.75 5.58 5.71
N ALA A 45 6.02 6.88 5.75
CA ALA A 45 7.31 7.42 5.30
C ALA A 45 8.47 6.93 6.21
N PRO A 46 9.69 6.73 5.66
CA PRO A 46 10.08 6.87 4.26
C PRO A 46 9.57 5.74 3.37
N HIS A 47 9.16 6.07 2.14
CA HIS A 47 8.58 5.11 1.20
C HIS A 47 9.67 4.26 0.56
N HIS A 48 10.08 3.22 1.25
CA HIS A 48 11.08 2.27 0.77
C HIS A 48 10.41 1.20 -0.09
N ALA A 49 10.22 1.47 -1.37
CA ALA A 49 9.73 0.49 -2.34
C ALA A 49 10.86 0.00 -3.26
N PRO A 50 10.87 -1.28 -3.66
CA PRO A 50 11.77 -1.74 -4.70
C PRO A 50 11.53 -0.97 -6.00
N LYS A 51 12.60 -0.69 -6.74
CA LYS A 51 12.56 0.19 -7.91
C LYS A 51 11.56 -0.25 -8.98
N GLU A 52 11.47 -1.55 -9.23
CA GLU A 52 10.55 -2.13 -10.20
C GLU A 52 9.08 -1.86 -9.87
N TRP A 53 8.73 -1.73 -8.59
CA TRP A 53 7.37 -1.39 -8.16
C TRP A 53 7.07 0.09 -8.38
N ILE A 54 8.04 0.97 -8.14
CA ILE A 54 7.91 2.40 -8.44
C ILE A 54 7.75 2.63 -9.94
N GLU A 55 8.55 1.95 -10.76
CA GLU A 55 8.54 2.09 -12.22
C GLU A 55 7.21 1.71 -12.88
N LYS A 56 6.38 0.86 -12.25
CA LYS A 56 5.01 0.57 -12.71
C LYS A 56 4.12 1.81 -12.76
N TYR A 57 4.38 2.78 -11.90
CA TYR A 57 3.56 3.98 -11.74
C TYR A 57 4.12 5.20 -12.47
N LYS A 58 5.23 5.05 -13.19
CA LYS A 58 5.89 6.15 -13.86
C LYS A 58 4.95 6.94 -14.77
N GLY A 59 4.85 8.25 -14.51
CA GLY A 59 4.02 9.19 -15.26
C GLY A 59 2.52 9.12 -14.96
N GLN A 60 2.07 8.25 -14.04
CA GLN A 60 0.64 8.13 -13.73
C GLN A 60 0.09 9.28 -12.88
N PHE A 61 0.97 10.07 -12.28
CA PHE A 61 0.61 11.17 -11.37
C PHE A 61 1.02 12.54 -11.90
N ASP A 62 1.42 12.64 -13.16
CA ASP A 62 1.87 13.90 -13.78
C ASP A 62 0.75 14.96 -13.86
N ASP A 63 -0.53 14.54 -13.88
CA ASP A 63 -1.69 15.43 -13.83
C ASP A 63 -1.96 16.04 -12.44
N GLY A 64 -1.29 15.51 -11.40
CA GLY A 64 -1.32 15.99 -10.03
C GLY A 64 -2.57 15.63 -9.23
N TRP A 65 -2.55 16.10 -7.97
CA TRP A 65 -3.56 15.71 -6.98
C TRP A 65 -4.97 16.26 -7.24
N ASP A 66 -5.09 17.44 -7.82
CA ASP A 66 -6.43 18.02 -8.10
C ASP A 66 -7.18 17.15 -9.12
N ALA A 67 -6.51 16.80 -10.23
CA ALA A 67 -7.07 15.91 -11.25
C ALA A 67 -7.27 14.47 -10.72
N LEU A 68 -6.33 13.97 -9.90
CA LEU A 68 -6.42 12.64 -9.32
C LEU A 68 -7.65 12.50 -8.40
N ARG A 69 -7.93 13.50 -7.56
CA ARG A 69 -9.11 13.51 -6.68
C ARG A 69 -10.42 13.39 -7.46
N GLU A 70 -10.55 14.15 -8.54
CA GLU A 70 -11.73 14.10 -9.42
C GLU A 70 -11.89 12.75 -10.11
N LYS A 71 -10.80 12.22 -10.70
CA LYS A 71 -10.77 10.90 -11.33
C LYS A 71 -11.13 9.79 -10.35
N THR A 72 -10.60 9.86 -9.12
CA THR A 72 -10.87 8.89 -8.07
C THR A 72 -12.34 8.90 -7.68
N LEU A 73 -12.94 10.07 -7.43
CA LEU A 73 -14.36 10.17 -7.09
C LEU A 73 -15.25 9.65 -8.23
N ALA A 74 -14.93 10.01 -9.47
CA ALA A 74 -15.68 9.53 -10.64
C ALA A 74 -15.67 8.00 -10.71
N ARG A 75 -14.48 7.37 -10.54
CA ARG A 75 -14.33 5.93 -10.52
C ARG A 75 -15.06 5.26 -9.35
N GLN A 76 -15.00 5.84 -8.16
CA GLN A 76 -15.71 5.32 -6.98
C GLN A 76 -17.22 5.30 -7.18
N LYS A 77 -17.79 6.33 -7.84
CA LYS A 77 -19.21 6.37 -8.21
C LYS A 77 -19.55 5.29 -9.24
N GLU A 78 -18.76 5.15 -10.29
CA GLU A 78 -18.94 4.14 -11.32
C GLU A 78 -18.91 2.71 -10.74
N MET A 79 -18.03 2.47 -9.77
CA MET A 79 -17.91 1.17 -9.08
C MET A 79 -18.98 0.97 -7.99
N GLY A 80 -19.79 1.95 -7.69
CA GLY A 80 -20.78 1.89 -6.62
C GLY A 80 -20.22 1.88 -5.21
N ILE A 81 -18.93 2.28 -5.04
CA ILE A 81 -18.27 2.38 -3.72
C ILE A 81 -18.86 3.54 -2.90
N VAL A 82 -19.22 4.62 -3.58
CA VAL A 82 -19.87 5.79 -2.99
C VAL A 82 -21.17 6.10 -3.74
N PRO A 83 -22.18 6.71 -3.09
CA PRO A 83 -23.41 7.15 -3.76
C PRO A 83 -23.12 8.13 -4.91
N GLU A 84 -23.96 8.12 -5.96
CA GLU A 84 -23.82 9.02 -7.11
C GLU A 84 -23.85 10.50 -6.75
N ASN A 85 -24.60 10.86 -5.71
CA ASN A 85 -24.71 12.24 -5.23
C ASN A 85 -23.56 12.67 -4.31
N THR A 86 -22.56 11.83 -4.11
CA THR A 86 -21.36 12.20 -3.33
C THR A 86 -20.66 13.38 -3.98
N VAL A 87 -20.31 14.37 -3.18
CA VAL A 87 -19.59 15.58 -3.61
C VAL A 87 -18.17 15.52 -3.06
N LEU A 88 -17.21 15.90 -3.91
CA LEU A 88 -15.82 16.00 -3.49
C LEU A 88 -15.68 17.07 -2.38
N ALA A 89 -15.06 16.70 -1.27
CA ALA A 89 -14.80 17.66 -0.20
C ALA A 89 -13.91 18.80 -0.70
N PRO A 90 -14.09 20.02 -0.19
CA PRO A 90 -13.17 21.12 -0.48
C PRO A 90 -11.73 20.71 -0.16
N LYS A 91 -10.79 21.14 -0.99
CA LYS A 91 -9.37 20.99 -0.69
C LYS A 91 -9.01 21.92 0.48
N PRO A 92 -8.19 21.47 1.46
CA PRO A 92 -7.66 22.35 2.50
C PRO A 92 -6.90 23.55 1.93
N ASP A 93 -7.03 24.72 2.55
CA ASP A 93 -6.43 25.97 2.05
C ASP A 93 -4.90 25.96 2.10
N ASP A 94 -4.30 25.13 2.92
CA ASP A 94 -2.85 24.93 3.06
C ASP A 94 -2.23 24.05 1.98
N ILE A 95 -3.07 23.40 1.14
CA ILE A 95 -2.60 22.62 -0.02
C ILE A 95 -2.71 23.49 -1.27
N PRO A 96 -1.59 23.84 -1.93
CA PRO A 96 -1.61 24.64 -3.15
C PRO A 96 -2.34 23.93 -4.29
N ASN A 97 -2.81 24.67 -5.29
CA ASN A 97 -3.28 24.05 -6.53
C ASN A 97 -2.09 23.46 -7.28
N TRP A 98 -2.29 22.32 -7.90
CA TRP A 98 -1.24 21.69 -8.71
C TRP A 98 -0.66 22.62 -9.77
N ASP A 99 -1.53 23.41 -10.42
CA ASP A 99 -1.12 24.32 -11.50
C ASP A 99 -0.25 25.47 -11.01
N ASP A 100 -0.34 25.85 -9.75
CA ASP A 100 0.45 26.94 -9.16
C ASP A 100 1.89 26.52 -8.81
N LEU A 101 2.20 25.21 -8.88
CA LEU A 101 3.52 24.67 -8.61
C LEU A 101 4.49 24.89 -9.77
N THR A 102 5.78 25.02 -9.42
CA THR A 102 6.86 25.00 -10.42
C THR A 102 7.03 23.63 -11.05
N ASP A 103 7.65 23.56 -12.23
CA ASP A 103 7.93 22.28 -12.92
C ASP A 103 8.76 21.30 -12.07
N ASN A 104 9.65 21.82 -11.22
CA ASN A 104 10.47 20.98 -10.35
C ASN A 104 9.66 20.39 -9.19
N GLU A 105 8.76 21.17 -8.61
CA GLU A 105 7.85 20.70 -7.56
C GLU A 105 6.89 19.65 -8.11
N LYS A 106 6.30 19.90 -9.29
CA LYS A 106 5.44 18.91 -9.97
C LYS A 106 6.16 17.58 -10.18
N LYS A 107 7.38 17.62 -10.70
CA LYS A 107 8.19 16.40 -10.88
C LYS A 107 8.50 15.69 -9.56
N LEU A 108 8.85 16.45 -8.51
CA LEU A 108 9.14 15.88 -7.20
C LEU A 108 7.91 15.20 -6.61
N PHE A 109 6.77 15.87 -6.59
CA PHE A 109 5.54 15.34 -6.00
C PHE A 109 4.97 14.17 -6.80
N ALA A 110 5.05 14.19 -8.14
CA ALA A 110 4.68 13.04 -8.96
C ALA A 110 5.54 11.82 -8.62
N LEU A 111 6.86 11.98 -8.52
CA LEU A 111 7.77 10.90 -8.13
C LEU A 111 7.52 10.37 -6.70
N GLN A 112 7.20 11.24 -5.76
CA GLN A 112 6.83 10.84 -4.40
C GLN A 112 5.56 9.99 -4.40
N MET A 113 4.57 10.35 -5.22
CA MET A 113 3.33 9.58 -5.35
C MET A 113 3.55 8.25 -6.07
N GLU A 114 4.43 8.19 -7.07
CA GLU A 114 4.86 6.94 -7.70
C GLU A 114 5.51 6.00 -6.67
N ALA A 115 6.39 6.53 -5.82
CA ALA A 115 7.03 5.75 -4.75
C ALA A 115 6.01 5.26 -3.71
N PHE A 116 5.07 6.10 -3.31
CA PHE A 116 3.98 5.73 -2.42
C PHE A 116 3.12 4.60 -2.99
N ALA A 117 2.67 4.74 -4.25
CA ALA A 117 1.85 3.74 -4.92
C ALA A 117 2.60 2.42 -5.12
N GLY A 118 3.88 2.47 -5.51
CA GLY A 118 4.73 1.29 -5.62
C GLY A 118 4.94 0.59 -4.29
N PHE A 119 5.07 1.34 -3.19
CA PHE A 119 5.18 0.78 -1.84
C PHE A 119 3.88 0.09 -1.39
N ALA A 120 2.74 0.71 -1.68
CA ALA A 120 1.43 0.13 -1.38
C ALA A 120 1.20 -1.18 -2.15
N GLU A 121 1.44 -1.20 -3.47
CA GLU A 121 1.27 -2.38 -4.31
C GLU A 121 2.24 -3.51 -3.92
N HIS A 122 3.50 -3.18 -3.63
CA HIS A 122 4.46 -4.17 -3.13
C HIS A 122 3.96 -4.83 -1.84
N THR A 123 3.44 -4.04 -0.90
CA THR A 123 2.91 -4.58 0.35
C THR A 123 1.67 -5.45 0.14
N ASP A 124 0.78 -5.06 -0.76
CA ASP A 124 -0.39 -5.87 -1.13
C ASP A 124 0.03 -7.21 -1.74
N ASN A 125 1.05 -7.21 -2.61
CA ASN A 125 1.64 -8.44 -3.13
C ASN A 125 2.21 -9.34 -2.02
N GLU A 126 2.88 -8.77 -1.02
CA GLU A 126 3.42 -9.53 0.12
C GLU A 126 2.30 -10.12 0.99
N VAL A 127 1.19 -9.39 1.19
CA VAL A 127 -0.02 -9.94 1.82
C VAL A 127 -0.60 -11.08 1.00
N GLY A 128 -0.64 -10.94 -0.32
CA GLY A 128 -1.07 -12.00 -1.26
C GLY A 128 -0.27 -13.28 -1.08
N ARG A 129 1.05 -13.20 -0.95
CA ARG A 129 1.93 -14.36 -0.67
C ARG A 129 1.56 -15.09 0.63
N LEU A 130 1.23 -14.36 1.68
CA LEU A 130 0.78 -14.96 2.95
C LEU A 130 -0.57 -15.68 2.79
N VAL A 131 -1.50 -15.08 2.05
CA VAL A 131 -2.80 -15.72 1.74
C VAL A 131 -2.60 -16.99 0.92
N GLU A 132 -1.73 -16.96 -0.10
CA GLU A 132 -1.39 -18.13 -0.92
C GLU A 132 -0.80 -19.27 -0.09
N ALA A 133 0.11 -18.97 0.83
CA ALA A 133 0.68 -19.98 1.73
C ALA A 133 -0.38 -20.63 2.61
N ILE A 134 -1.35 -19.87 3.11
CA ILE A 134 -2.49 -20.41 3.89
C ILE A 134 -3.38 -21.29 3.00
N ALA A 135 -3.59 -20.90 1.73
CA ALA A 135 -4.33 -21.70 0.76
C ALA A 135 -3.63 -23.02 0.42
N GLU A 136 -2.30 -23.00 0.24
CA GLU A 136 -1.49 -24.20 -0.04
C GLU A 136 -1.51 -25.21 1.11
N MET A 137 -1.68 -24.74 2.35
CA MET A 137 -1.90 -25.60 3.53
C MET A 137 -3.32 -26.18 3.59
N GLY A 138 -4.24 -25.77 2.72
CA GLY A 138 -5.64 -26.19 2.72
C GLY A 138 -6.51 -25.52 3.78
N GLU A 139 -6.02 -24.45 4.41
CA GLU A 139 -6.67 -23.81 5.55
C GLU A 139 -7.42 -22.50 5.20
N LEU A 140 -7.41 -22.08 3.93
CA LEU A 140 -8.02 -20.80 3.53
C LEU A 140 -9.52 -20.75 3.84
N ASP A 141 -10.26 -21.81 3.55
CA ASP A 141 -11.71 -21.88 3.81
C ASP A 141 -12.05 -21.91 5.32
N ASN A 142 -11.06 -22.25 6.16
CA ASN A 142 -11.18 -22.30 7.61
C ASN A 142 -10.54 -21.07 8.29
N THR A 143 -10.07 -20.08 7.53
CA THR A 143 -9.38 -18.90 8.04
C THR A 143 -10.22 -17.65 7.79
N LEU A 144 -10.48 -16.88 8.87
CA LEU A 144 -11.01 -15.53 8.73
C LEU A 144 -9.87 -14.57 8.44
N PHE A 145 -9.88 -14.01 7.24
CA PHE A 145 -8.90 -13.02 6.80
C PHE A 145 -9.51 -11.61 6.88
N ILE A 146 -8.87 -10.72 7.64
CA ILE A 146 -9.30 -9.32 7.78
C ILE A 146 -8.20 -8.42 7.26
N TYR A 147 -8.45 -7.75 6.14
CA TYR A 147 -7.55 -6.76 5.56
C TYR A 147 -8.05 -5.35 5.87
N ILE A 148 -7.28 -4.61 6.64
CA ILE A 148 -7.63 -3.25 7.06
C ILE A 148 -6.75 -2.28 6.30
N MET A 149 -7.35 -1.51 5.39
CA MET A 149 -6.70 -0.41 4.70
C MET A 149 -7.45 0.88 5.02
N GLY A 150 -6.78 1.82 5.67
CA GLY A 150 -7.34 3.14 5.92
C GLY A 150 -7.31 4.00 4.66
N ASP A 151 -8.30 4.84 4.47
CA ASP A 151 -8.40 5.79 3.36
C ASP A 151 -7.59 7.08 3.58
N ASN A 152 -7.14 7.31 4.81
CA ASN A 152 -6.34 8.47 5.24
C ASN A 152 -4.93 8.09 5.72
N VAL A 153 -4.40 6.99 5.22
CA VAL A 153 -3.12 6.39 5.68
C VAL A 153 -1.87 7.03 5.12
N SER A 154 -1.96 7.96 4.20
CA SER A 154 -0.76 8.71 3.81
C SER A 154 -0.30 9.55 5.00
N SER A 155 0.92 9.28 5.44
CA SER A 155 1.53 10.01 6.56
C SER A 155 1.61 11.50 6.22
N ALA A 156 0.99 12.34 7.05
CA ALA A 156 1.09 13.79 6.96
C ALA A 156 2.36 14.33 7.67
N GLU A 157 3.23 13.45 8.12
CA GLU A 157 4.38 13.81 8.95
C GLU A 157 5.48 14.58 8.21
N CYS A 158 5.51 14.48 6.90
CA CYS A 158 6.52 15.13 6.07
C CYS A 158 6.04 16.42 5.43
N GLY A 159 5.08 17.14 5.92
CA GLY A 159 4.63 18.44 5.39
C GLY A 159 4.99 18.75 3.94
N LEU A 160 4.38 19.71 3.34
CA LEU A 160 4.92 20.30 2.11
C LEU A 160 6.26 20.95 2.48
N ILE A 161 7.37 20.50 1.89
CA ILE A 161 8.73 20.97 2.13
C ILE A 161 8.83 22.48 1.89
#